data_ca191af42224224ebeaf695701721a1c
#
_entry.id   ca191af42224224ebeaf695701721a1c
#
_cell.length_a   1.000
_cell.length_b   1.000
_cell.length_c   1.000
_cell.angle_alpha   90.00
_cell.angle_beta   90.00
_cell.angle_gamma   90.00
#
_symmetry.space_group_name_H-M   'P 1'
#
loop_
_entity.id
_entity.type
_entity.pdbx_description
1 polymer ?
#
loop_
_entity_poly.entity_id
_entity_poly.type
_entity_poly.pdbx_seq_one_letter_code
_entity_poly.pdbx_strand_id
1 'polypeptide(L)'
;MTHLFIINPAAGSRDRQEQYKKEIERVCKPRGLDYEIRVSQAPGQCREIAAQAARSGKPVRIYACGGDGTLNEIVCGVAGFPNVAVTTYAGGSGNDFIRMFSQPEAFRDLEKLLDCQESQFNLIRCNEDYALNICSVGLDARIAADVAGYKRFPLFSGFRAYLVSALINTIKGIWQPYTASFEKETVQKDFTLICACNGRFYGGGFNPVPEADPQDGILEVRFHTEDGPVRFCEAIHAGYLGLCHD
;
A
#
# COMPACT_ATOMS: atom_id res chain seq x y z
N MET A 1 -3.06 -18.01 -17.86
CA MET A 1 -2.76 -16.82 -17.07
C MET A 1 -1.34 -16.91 -16.55
N THR A 2 -0.51 -15.91 -16.74
CA THR A 2 0.87 -15.88 -16.26
C THR A 2 0.90 -15.40 -14.80
N HIS A 3 1.71 -16.03 -13.96
CA HIS A 3 1.93 -15.64 -12.57
C HIS A 3 3.25 -14.84 -12.48
N LEU A 4 3.17 -13.52 -12.28
CA LEU A 4 4.33 -12.64 -12.22
C LEU A 4 4.67 -12.28 -10.77
N PHE A 5 5.84 -12.70 -10.31
CA PHE A 5 6.36 -12.40 -8.98
C PHE A 5 7.34 -11.23 -9.06
N ILE A 6 6.99 -10.10 -8.47
CA ILE A 6 7.86 -8.91 -8.44
C ILE A 6 8.48 -8.80 -7.05
N ILE A 7 9.78 -9.06 -6.97
CA ILE A 7 10.54 -9.05 -5.71
C ILE A 7 11.21 -7.70 -5.55
N ASN A 8 10.93 -7.03 -4.42
CA ASN A 8 11.65 -5.84 -4.02
C ASN A 8 12.77 -6.22 -3.01
N PRO A 9 14.05 -6.18 -3.40
CA PRO A 9 15.15 -6.59 -2.53
C PRO A 9 15.39 -5.62 -1.37
N ALA A 10 14.85 -4.40 -1.43
CA ALA A 10 14.91 -3.43 -0.33
C ALA A 10 13.87 -3.72 0.77
N ALA A 11 12.90 -4.59 0.51
CA ALA A 11 11.89 -5.00 1.47
C ALA A 11 12.33 -6.27 2.23
N GLY A 12 12.61 -6.13 3.51
CA GLY A 12 13.05 -7.23 4.36
C GLY A 12 14.58 -7.42 4.37
N SER A 13 15.04 -8.64 4.70
CA SER A 13 16.46 -9.01 4.71
C SER A 13 16.92 -9.50 3.32
N ARG A 14 18.25 -9.45 3.07
CA ARG A 14 18.83 -10.00 1.82
C ARG A 14 18.49 -11.47 1.60
N ASP A 15 18.40 -12.26 2.67
CA ASP A 15 18.08 -13.69 2.60
C ASP A 15 16.64 -13.93 2.10
N ARG A 16 15.74 -12.96 2.26
CA ARG A 16 14.33 -13.09 1.86
C ARG A 16 14.16 -13.17 0.34
N GLN A 17 14.98 -12.46 -0.43
CA GLN A 17 14.93 -12.55 -1.89
C GLN A 17 15.17 -13.98 -2.38
N GLU A 18 16.19 -14.64 -1.83
CA GLU A 18 16.50 -16.02 -2.20
C GLU A 18 15.46 -17.01 -1.66
N GLN A 19 14.88 -16.72 -0.51
CA GLN A 19 13.77 -17.50 0.03
C GLN A 19 12.55 -17.44 -0.89
N TYR A 20 12.16 -16.23 -1.36
CA TYR A 20 11.07 -16.07 -2.32
C TYR A 20 11.32 -16.89 -3.59
N LYS A 21 12.48 -16.77 -4.20
CA LYS A 21 12.81 -17.51 -5.44
C LYS A 21 12.67 -19.01 -5.24
N LYS A 22 13.30 -19.55 -4.19
CA LYS A 22 13.24 -20.99 -3.86
C LYS A 22 11.82 -21.47 -3.64
N GLU A 23 11.02 -20.69 -2.90
CA GLU A 23 9.65 -21.06 -2.59
C GLU A 23 8.76 -21.00 -3.84
N ILE A 24 8.89 -19.96 -4.67
CA ILE A 24 8.17 -19.84 -5.93
C ILE A 24 8.48 -21.02 -6.85
N GLU A 25 9.76 -21.37 -6.99
CA GLU A 25 10.17 -22.53 -7.79
C GLU A 25 9.64 -23.85 -7.23
N ARG A 26 9.72 -24.01 -5.90
CA ARG A 26 9.24 -25.22 -5.21
C ARG A 26 7.76 -25.47 -5.45
N VAL A 27 6.95 -24.39 -5.46
CA VAL A 27 5.49 -24.49 -5.56
C VAL A 27 5.01 -24.46 -7.02
N CYS A 28 5.54 -23.56 -7.85
CA CYS A 28 5.04 -23.36 -9.22
C CYS A 28 5.49 -24.45 -10.19
N LYS A 29 6.75 -24.93 -10.08
CA LYS A 29 7.27 -25.96 -11.01
C LYS A 29 6.46 -27.27 -10.99
N PRO A 30 6.20 -27.89 -9.83
CA PRO A 30 5.41 -29.13 -9.78
C PRO A 30 3.97 -28.98 -10.26
N ARG A 31 3.40 -27.75 -10.11
CA ARG A 31 2.04 -27.43 -10.57
C ARG A 31 1.98 -27.14 -12.08
N GLY A 32 3.11 -27.08 -12.77
CA GLY A 32 3.19 -26.75 -14.21
C GLY A 32 2.68 -25.35 -14.55
N LEU A 33 2.76 -24.40 -13.61
CA LEU A 33 2.27 -23.04 -13.80
C LEU A 33 3.20 -22.25 -14.72
N ASP A 34 2.61 -21.39 -15.56
CA ASP A 34 3.33 -20.37 -16.31
C ASP A 34 3.67 -19.21 -15.36
N TYR A 35 4.94 -19.09 -14.99
CA TYR A 35 5.36 -18.07 -14.02
C TYR A 35 6.65 -17.36 -14.42
N GLU A 36 6.79 -16.12 -13.97
CA GLU A 36 7.96 -15.29 -14.14
C GLU A 36 8.36 -14.62 -12.80
N ILE A 37 9.67 -14.52 -12.56
CA ILE A 37 10.22 -13.83 -11.39
C ILE A 37 11.01 -12.61 -11.89
N ARG A 38 10.63 -11.44 -11.44
CA ARG A 38 11.32 -10.16 -11.67
C ARG A 38 11.80 -9.58 -10.36
N VAL A 39 13.05 -9.14 -10.33
CA VAL A 39 13.63 -8.45 -9.16
C VAL A 39 13.88 -7.00 -9.53
N SER A 40 13.31 -6.08 -8.76
CA SER A 40 13.55 -4.65 -8.97
C SER A 40 14.98 -4.27 -8.60
N GLN A 41 15.57 -3.35 -9.39
CA GLN A 41 16.95 -2.89 -9.24
C GLN A 41 17.01 -1.45 -8.68
N ALA A 42 15.89 -0.72 -8.73
CA ALA A 42 15.80 0.67 -8.31
C ALA A 42 14.41 0.99 -7.74
N PRO A 43 14.27 2.04 -6.93
CA PRO A 43 12.97 2.58 -6.53
C PRO A 43 12.10 2.93 -7.75
N GLY A 44 10.81 2.64 -7.68
CA GLY A 44 9.85 2.85 -8.76
C GLY A 44 9.80 1.74 -9.81
N GLN A 45 10.80 0.85 -9.85
CA GLN A 45 10.87 -0.18 -10.89
C GLN A 45 9.81 -1.28 -10.73
N CYS A 46 9.30 -1.52 -9.53
CA CYS A 46 8.16 -2.42 -9.34
C CYS A 46 6.93 -1.94 -10.14
N ARG A 47 6.68 -0.62 -10.13
CA ARG A 47 5.64 0.03 -10.94
C ARG A 47 5.85 -0.19 -12.44
N GLU A 48 7.07 0.02 -12.94
CA GLU A 48 7.40 -0.13 -14.36
C GLU A 48 7.23 -1.57 -14.83
N ILE A 49 7.72 -2.55 -14.07
CA ILE A 49 7.58 -3.97 -14.37
C ILE A 49 6.09 -4.36 -14.44
N ALA A 50 5.31 -3.94 -13.46
CA ALA A 50 3.88 -4.20 -13.40
C ALA A 50 3.14 -3.56 -14.59
N ALA A 51 3.42 -2.28 -14.89
CA ALA A 51 2.83 -1.58 -16.02
C ALA A 51 3.18 -2.22 -17.37
N GLN A 52 4.41 -2.72 -17.53
CA GLN A 52 4.82 -3.44 -18.73
C GLN A 52 4.01 -4.74 -18.91
N ALA A 53 3.83 -5.50 -17.83
CA ALA A 53 3.02 -6.71 -17.86
C ALA A 53 1.54 -6.40 -18.21
N ALA A 54 0.97 -5.36 -17.60
CA ALA A 54 -0.41 -4.93 -17.85
C ALA A 54 -0.64 -4.54 -19.33
N ARG A 55 0.28 -3.77 -19.90
CA ARG A 55 0.21 -3.33 -21.32
C ARG A 55 0.32 -4.46 -22.32
N SER A 56 0.75 -5.65 -21.92
CA SER A 56 0.77 -6.82 -22.81
C SER A 56 -0.63 -7.26 -23.25
N GLY A 57 -1.67 -6.84 -22.52
CA GLY A 57 -3.06 -7.23 -22.72
C GLY A 57 -3.37 -8.69 -22.34
N LYS A 58 -2.36 -9.47 -21.97
CA LYS A 58 -2.55 -10.86 -21.54
C LYS A 58 -2.98 -10.93 -20.07
N PRO A 59 -3.84 -11.89 -19.69
CA PRO A 59 -4.19 -12.10 -18.30
C PRO A 59 -2.96 -12.41 -17.45
N VAL A 60 -2.72 -11.60 -16.41
CA VAL A 60 -1.60 -11.76 -15.49
C VAL A 60 -2.05 -11.57 -14.05
N ARG A 61 -1.57 -12.44 -13.17
CA ARG A 61 -1.69 -12.27 -11.72
C ARG A 61 -0.32 -11.87 -11.17
N ILE A 62 -0.25 -10.70 -10.54
CA ILE A 62 1.00 -10.13 -10.01
C ILE A 62 1.05 -10.32 -8.50
N TYR A 63 2.19 -10.84 -8.03
CA TYR A 63 2.49 -11.06 -6.62
C TYR A 63 3.54 -10.04 -6.17
N ALA A 64 3.14 -9.11 -5.30
CA ALA A 64 4.03 -8.14 -4.68
C ALA A 64 4.85 -8.82 -3.57
N CYS A 65 6.05 -9.30 -3.90
CA CYS A 65 6.96 -9.90 -2.93
C CYS A 65 7.72 -8.80 -2.17
N GLY A 66 7.09 -8.30 -1.11
CA GLY A 66 7.58 -7.16 -0.33
C GLY A 66 6.63 -6.72 0.78
N GLY A 67 6.62 -5.43 1.08
CA GLY A 67 5.70 -4.80 2.02
C GLY A 67 4.70 -3.87 1.32
N ASP A 68 3.99 -3.05 2.12
CA ASP A 68 2.95 -2.13 1.66
C ASP A 68 3.42 -1.18 0.55
N GLY A 69 4.65 -0.68 0.64
CA GLY A 69 5.24 0.17 -0.42
C GLY A 69 5.41 -0.56 -1.75
N THR A 70 5.84 -1.83 -1.74
CA THR A 70 5.98 -2.64 -2.96
C THR A 70 4.61 -2.91 -3.58
N LEU A 71 3.63 -3.25 -2.76
CA LEU A 71 2.25 -3.44 -3.20
C LEU A 71 1.70 -2.17 -3.85
N ASN A 72 1.87 -1.02 -3.20
CA ASN A 72 1.37 0.25 -3.71
C ASN A 72 2.07 0.70 -5.02
N GLU A 73 3.39 0.51 -5.16
CA GLU A 73 4.09 0.75 -6.43
C GLU A 73 3.49 -0.07 -7.58
N ILE A 74 3.21 -1.36 -7.35
CA ILE A 74 2.59 -2.25 -8.33
C ILE A 74 1.19 -1.78 -8.67
N VAL A 75 0.38 -1.46 -7.68
CA VAL A 75 -0.99 -0.93 -7.86
C VAL A 75 -0.98 0.33 -8.73
N CYS A 76 -0.08 1.28 -8.45
CA CYS A 76 0.08 2.48 -9.28
C CYS A 76 0.45 2.16 -10.74
N GLY A 77 1.10 1.04 -10.99
CA GLY A 77 1.46 0.61 -12.35
C GLY A 77 0.33 -0.04 -13.13
N VAL A 78 -0.67 -0.59 -12.44
CA VAL A 78 -1.70 -1.43 -13.06
C VAL A 78 -3.13 -0.95 -12.85
N ALA A 79 -3.33 0.14 -12.14
CA ALA A 79 -4.66 0.71 -11.92
C ALA A 79 -5.38 0.95 -13.25
N GLY A 80 -6.62 0.46 -13.37
CA GLY A 80 -7.43 0.57 -14.58
C GLY A 80 -7.16 -0.48 -15.67
N PHE A 81 -6.25 -1.44 -15.48
CA PHE A 81 -6.03 -2.53 -16.42
C PHE A 81 -6.87 -3.76 -16.04
N PRO A 82 -7.89 -4.14 -16.85
CA PRO A 82 -8.82 -5.22 -16.50
C PRO A 82 -8.21 -6.62 -16.64
N ASN A 83 -7.06 -6.74 -17.29
CA ASN A 83 -6.35 -8.01 -17.47
C ASN A 83 -5.38 -8.36 -16.34
N VAL A 84 -5.36 -7.57 -15.25
CA VAL A 84 -4.41 -7.74 -14.15
C VAL A 84 -5.15 -7.96 -12.84
N ALA A 85 -4.76 -9.02 -12.14
CA ALA A 85 -5.05 -9.19 -10.72
C ALA A 85 -3.76 -9.02 -9.91
N VAL A 86 -3.86 -8.43 -8.72
CA VAL A 86 -2.71 -8.19 -7.84
C VAL A 86 -2.96 -8.86 -6.48
N THR A 87 -1.91 -9.40 -5.89
CA THR A 87 -1.89 -9.80 -4.48
C THR A 87 -0.54 -9.47 -3.86
N THR A 88 -0.42 -9.55 -2.54
CA THR A 88 0.86 -9.42 -1.86
C THR A 88 1.33 -10.77 -1.32
N TYR A 89 2.57 -11.13 -1.60
CA TYR A 89 3.27 -12.18 -0.88
C TYR A 89 4.07 -11.51 0.23
N ALA A 90 3.42 -11.37 1.39
CA ALA A 90 3.78 -10.44 2.43
C ALA A 90 5.14 -10.72 3.08
N GLY A 91 6.04 -9.74 3.01
CA GLY A 91 7.40 -9.83 3.54
C GLY A 91 7.93 -8.54 4.16
N GLY A 92 7.13 -7.50 4.18
CA GLY A 92 7.46 -6.25 4.83
C GLY A 92 7.33 -6.29 6.35
N SER A 93 7.68 -5.19 7.00
CA SER A 93 7.55 -5.03 8.46
C SER A 93 6.16 -4.57 8.90
N GLY A 94 5.45 -3.79 8.09
CA GLY A 94 4.11 -3.30 8.37
C GLY A 94 3.05 -4.30 7.94
N ASN A 95 2.94 -4.52 6.64
CA ASN A 95 1.93 -5.32 5.97
C ASN A 95 0.52 -4.94 6.44
N ASP A 96 0.24 -3.64 6.39
CA ASP A 96 -0.98 -3.06 6.95
C ASP A 96 -2.21 -3.44 6.13
N PHE A 97 -2.07 -3.54 4.81
CA PHE A 97 -3.15 -3.94 3.92
C PHE A 97 -3.75 -5.30 4.29
N ILE A 98 -2.93 -6.29 4.57
CA ILE A 98 -3.42 -7.65 4.87
C ILE A 98 -4.12 -7.77 6.22
N ARG A 99 -3.94 -6.82 7.13
CA ARG A 99 -4.56 -6.83 8.47
C ARG A 99 -6.08 -6.67 8.44
N MET A 100 -6.64 -6.19 7.34
CA MET A 100 -8.09 -6.06 7.21
C MET A 100 -8.80 -7.39 6.90
N PHE A 101 -8.06 -8.40 6.44
CA PHE A 101 -8.60 -9.71 6.10
C PHE A 101 -8.70 -10.62 7.32
N SER A 102 -9.61 -11.57 7.27
CA SER A 102 -9.86 -12.54 8.36
C SER A 102 -8.68 -13.48 8.60
N GLN A 103 -7.91 -13.77 7.54
CA GLN A 103 -6.76 -14.67 7.58
C GLN A 103 -5.48 -14.02 7.04
N PRO A 104 -4.91 -13.00 7.72
CA PRO A 104 -3.74 -12.28 7.21
C PRO A 104 -2.52 -13.18 7.00
N GLU A 105 -2.44 -14.32 7.69
CA GLU A 105 -1.34 -15.30 7.53
C GLU A 105 -1.35 -16.01 6.17
N ALA A 106 -2.51 -16.08 5.51
CA ALA A 106 -2.62 -16.67 4.18
C ALA A 106 -1.77 -15.92 3.14
N PHE A 107 -1.57 -14.62 3.33
CA PHE A 107 -0.69 -13.80 2.48
C PHE A 107 0.81 -14.11 2.63
N ARG A 108 1.18 -15.03 3.51
CA ARG A 108 2.53 -15.57 3.67
C ARG A 108 2.67 -17.01 3.18
N ASP A 109 1.57 -17.60 2.72
CA ASP A 109 1.49 -18.95 2.18
C ASP A 109 1.26 -18.89 0.67
N LEU A 110 2.30 -19.26 -0.10
CA LEU A 110 2.22 -19.15 -1.55
C LEU A 110 1.19 -20.11 -2.16
N GLU A 111 0.99 -21.29 -1.57
CA GLU A 111 0.01 -22.25 -2.08
C GLU A 111 -1.41 -21.70 -1.98
N LYS A 112 -1.75 -21.07 -0.84
CA LYS A 112 -3.03 -20.38 -0.67
C LYS A 112 -3.20 -19.20 -1.62
N LEU A 113 -2.15 -18.38 -1.79
CA LEU A 113 -2.19 -17.24 -2.72
C LEU A 113 -2.39 -17.64 -4.18
N LEU A 114 -1.89 -18.80 -4.59
CA LEU A 114 -2.11 -19.30 -5.96
C LEU A 114 -3.55 -19.73 -6.20
N ASP A 115 -4.22 -20.23 -5.17
CA ASP A 115 -5.57 -20.77 -5.23
C ASP A 115 -6.66 -19.75 -4.77
N CYS A 116 -6.25 -18.51 -4.41
CA CYS A 116 -7.17 -17.47 -3.93
C CYS A 116 -8.11 -16.95 -5.03
N GLN A 117 -9.26 -16.45 -4.61
CA GLN A 117 -10.24 -15.80 -5.48
C GLN A 117 -9.89 -14.34 -5.72
N GLU A 118 -10.38 -13.79 -6.82
CA GLU A 118 -10.19 -12.39 -7.19
C GLU A 118 -11.41 -11.58 -6.77
N SER A 119 -11.19 -10.41 -6.18
CA SER A 119 -12.23 -9.43 -5.87
C SER A 119 -11.83 -8.06 -6.35
N GLN A 120 -12.82 -7.20 -6.56
CA GLN A 120 -12.58 -5.81 -6.94
C GLN A 120 -12.45 -4.93 -5.71
N PHE A 121 -11.44 -4.06 -5.72
CA PHE A 121 -11.17 -3.10 -4.68
C PHE A 121 -11.15 -1.69 -5.24
N ASN A 122 -11.67 -0.76 -4.48
CA ASN A 122 -11.56 0.66 -4.75
C ASN A 122 -10.13 1.13 -4.57
N LEU A 123 -9.77 2.22 -5.22
CA LEU A 123 -8.47 2.89 -5.06
C LEU A 123 -8.69 4.37 -4.80
N ILE A 124 -7.86 4.95 -3.97
CA ILE A 124 -7.80 6.41 -3.80
C ILE A 124 -6.93 6.95 -4.92
N ARG A 125 -7.48 7.82 -5.77
CA ARG A 125 -6.67 8.56 -6.74
C ARG A 125 -6.04 9.76 -6.04
N CYS A 126 -4.72 9.87 -6.13
CA CYS A 126 -3.95 10.96 -5.57
C CYS A 126 -3.10 11.60 -6.70
N ASN A 127 -3.64 12.62 -7.36
CA ASN A 127 -3.09 13.20 -8.59
C ASN A 127 -2.93 12.14 -9.69
N GLU A 128 -1.67 11.85 -10.07
CA GLU A 128 -1.33 10.85 -11.09
C GLU A 128 -1.03 9.46 -10.48
N ASP A 129 -1.12 9.34 -9.18
CA ASP A 129 -0.86 8.10 -8.43
C ASP A 129 -2.12 7.54 -7.78
N TYR A 130 -1.99 6.35 -7.22
CA TYR A 130 -3.05 5.68 -6.49
C TYR A 130 -2.56 5.23 -5.13
N ALA A 131 -3.44 5.26 -4.14
CA ALA A 131 -3.24 4.61 -2.86
C ALA A 131 -4.28 3.50 -2.67
N LEU A 132 -3.80 2.31 -2.33
CA LEU A 132 -4.67 1.16 -2.09
C LEU A 132 -5.33 1.22 -0.72
N ASN A 133 -4.59 1.69 0.28
CA ASN A 133 -4.98 1.59 1.67
C ASN A 133 -5.39 2.94 2.26
N ILE A 134 -4.44 3.81 2.54
CA ILE A 134 -4.69 5.14 3.14
C ILE A 134 -3.79 6.17 2.48
N CYS A 135 -4.36 7.35 2.21
CA CYS A 135 -3.62 8.54 1.82
C CYS A 135 -3.77 9.59 2.91
N SER A 136 -2.68 10.18 3.36
CA SER A 136 -2.71 11.15 4.44
C SER A 136 -1.93 12.43 4.12
N VAL A 137 -2.37 13.52 4.75
CA VAL A 137 -1.72 14.85 4.73
C VAL A 137 -1.63 15.36 6.16
N GLY A 138 -0.53 15.97 6.52
CA GLY A 138 -0.32 16.54 7.84
C GLY A 138 0.92 16.02 8.54
N LEU A 139 0.84 15.83 9.85
CA LEU A 139 1.97 15.49 10.70
C LEU A 139 2.63 14.16 10.33
N ASP A 140 1.86 13.13 10.09
CA ASP A 140 2.35 11.79 9.74
C ASP A 140 3.05 11.76 8.38
N ALA A 141 2.48 12.45 7.37
CA ALA A 141 3.09 12.59 6.05
C ALA A 141 4.43 13.36 6.14
N ARG A 142 4.49 14.43 6.95
CA ARG A 142 5.74 15.17 7.20
C ARG A 142 6.78 14.30 7.88
N ILE A 143 6.37 13.55 8.92
CA ILE A 143 7.25 12.60 9.61
C ILE A 143 7.80 11.57 8.62
N ALA A 144 6.96 10.98 7.80
CA ALA A 144 7.36 9.96 6.82
C ALA A 144 8.34 10.53 5.77
N ALA A 145 8.09 11.73 5.26
CA ALA A 145 8.96 12.42 4.31
C ALA A 145 10.35 12.72 4.91
N ASP A 146 10.40 13.24 6.12
CA ASP A 146 11.65 13.56 6.81
C ASP A 146 12.46 12.30 7.14
N VAL A 147 11.81 11.19 7.56
CA VAL A 147 12.47 9.90 7.82
C VAL A 147 13.21 9.40 6.59
N ALA A 148 12.66 9.58 5.39
CA ALA A 148 13.33 9.20 4.14
C ALA A 148 14.65 9.96 3.96
N GLY A 149 14.71 11.24 4.37
CA GLY A 149 15.93 12.05 4.40
C GLY A 149 16.96 11.59 5.44
N TYR A 150 16.50 11.25 6.64
CA TYR A 150 17.38 10.86 7.76
C TYR A 150 18.00 9.47 7.58
N LYS A 151 17.39 8.56 6.85
CA LYS A 151 17.97 7.23 6.53
C LYS A 151 19.32 7.30 5.82
N ARG A 152 19.72 8.45 5.29
CA ARG A 152 21.04 8.68 4.68
C ARG A 152 22.18 8.78 5.71
N PHE A 153 21.86 8.97 6.99
CA PHE A 153 22.84 9.09 8.06
C PHE A 153 22.95 7.78 8.86
N PRO A 154 24.16 7.23 9.05
CA PRO A 154 24.36 5.92 9.68
C PRO A 154 23.84 5.83 11.12
N LEU A 155 23.81 6.95 11.87
CA LEU A 155 23.30 7.01 13.24
C LEU A 155 21.77 7.01 13.35
N PHE A 156 21.05 7.33 12.26
CA PHE A 156 19.60 7.48 12.23
C PHE A 156 18.98 6.40 11.34
N SER A 157 18.93 5.16 11.82
CA SER A 157 18.28 4.07 11.10
C SER A 157 17.01 3.58 11.83
N GLY A 158 16.03 3.15 11.05
CA GLY A 158 14.80 2.54 11.58
C GLY A 158 14.01 3.45 12.53
N PHE A 159 13.66 2.92 13.69
CA PHE A 159 12.82 3.59 14.69
C PHE A 159 13.39 4.90 15.23
N ARG A 160 14.74 5.03 15.30
CA ARG A 160 15.38 6.27 15.76
C ARG A 160 15.16 7.43 14.81
N ALA A 161 15.23 7.20 13.49
CA ALA A 161 14.92 8.21 12.50
C ALA A 161 13.47 8.69 12.62
N TYR A 162 12.55 7.76 12.88
CA TYR A 162 11.14 8.09 13.11
C TYR A 162 10.94 8.97 14.35
N LEU A 163 11.54 8.61 15.49
CA LEU A 163 11.45 9.41 16.72
C LEU A 163 12.01 10.82 16.56
N VAL A 164 13.16 10.97 15.91
CA VAL A 164 13.78 12.28 15.65
C VAL A 164 12.88 13.10 14.74
N SER A 165 12.35 12.52 13.67
CA SER A 165 11.44 13.20 12.78
C SER A 165 10.16 13.62 13.50
N ALA A 166 9.57 12.74 14.30
CA ALA A 166 8.38 13.06 15.10
C ALA A 166 8.63 14.23 16.06
N LEU A 167 9.76 14.21 16.78
CA LEU A 167 10.13 15.29 17.70
C LEU A 167 10.31 16.63 16.97
N ILE A 168 11.06 16.64 15.86
CA ILE A 168 11.29 17.86 15.07
C ILE A 168 9.95 18.40 14.52
N ASN A 169 9.09 17.54 13.99
CA ASN A 169 7.81 17.96 13.46
C ASN A 169 6.84 18.45 14.55
N THR A 170 6.93 17.88 15.75
CA THR A 170 6.19 18.40 16.92
C THR A 170 6.64 19.81 17.30
N ILE A 171 7.97 20.06 17.30
CA ILE A 171 8.54 21.39 17.59
C ILE A 171 8.17 22.42 16.50
N LYS A 172 8.12 21.99 15.23
CA LYS A 172 7.69 22.84 14.10
C LYS A 172 6.20 23.20 14.14
N GLY A 173 5.44 22.60 15.04
CA GLY A 173 3.99 22.77 15.20
C GLY A 173 3.21 21.60 14.59
N ILE A 174 2.33 21.07 15.40
CA ILE A 174 1.47 19.93 15.00
C ILE A 174 0.26 20.38 14.18
N TRP A 175 -0.20 21.59 14.40
CA TRP A 175 -1.32 22.21 13.72
C TRP A 175 -0.86 22.98 12.49
N GLN A 176 -1.55 22.80 11.37
CA GLN A 176 -1.30 23.57 10.14
C GLN A 176 -2.60 23.89 9.42
N PRO A 177 -2.71 25.08 8.80
CA PRO A 177 -3.88 25.47 8.06
C PRO A 177 -4.00 24.67 6.76
N TYR A 178 -5.09 23.95 6.62
CA TYR A 178 -5.48 23.28 5.38
C TYR A 178 -6.90 23.68 4.99
N THR A 179 -7.16 23.58 3.68
CA THR A 179 -8.51 23.69 3.14
C THR A 179 -8.88 22.35 2.52
N ALA A 180 -9.91 21.72 3.05
CA ALA A 180 -10.49 20.51 2.49
C ALA A 180 -11.82 20.85 1.82
N SER A 181 -11.94 20.57 0.51
CA SER A 181 -13.14 20.85 -0.27
C SER A 181 -13.81 19.54 -0.67
N PHE A 182 -15.09 19.44 -0.39
CA PHE A 182 -15.98 18.33 -0.76
C PHE A 182 -17.05 18.84 -1.72
N GLU A 183 -17.85 17.95 -2.28
CA GLU A 183 -18.94 18.35 -3.19
C GLU A 183 -19.93 19.34 -2.53
N LYS A 184 -20.21 19.18 -1.26
CA LYS A 184 -21.25 19.95 -0.54
C LYS A 184 -20.71 21.01 0.38
N GLU A 185 -19.46 20.95 0.77
CA GLU A 185 -18.89 21.90 1.73
C GLU A 185 -17.39 22.07 1.60
N THR A 186 -16.87 23.15 2.12
CA THR A 186 -15.45 23.42 2.26
C THR A 186 -15.12 23.71 3.71
N VAL A 187 -14.17 22.98 4.25
CA VAL A 187 -13.71 23.14 5.64
C VAL A 187 -12.31 23.75 5.61
N GLN A 188 -12.15 24.91 6.25
CA GLN A 188 -10.86 25.58 6.43
C GLN A 188 -10.59 25.71 7.93
N LYS A 189 -9.62 24.96 8.41
CA LYS A 189 -9.20 24.93 9.83
C LYS A 189 -7.73 24.54 9.94
N ASP A 190 -7.22 24.62 11.17
CA ASP A 190 -5.94 24.03 11.51
C ASP A 190 -6.13 22.53 11.80
N PHE A 191 -5.42 21.70 11.03
CA PHE A 191 -5.46 20.25 11.16
C PHE A 191 -4.09 19.72 11.57
N THR A 192 -4.09 18.70 12.42
CA THR A 192 -2.89 17.87 12.65
C THR A 192 -2.75 16.84 11.54
N LEU A 193 -3.86 16.26 11.11
CA LEU A 193 -3.92 15.12 10.22
C LEU A 193 -5.22 15.11 9.43
N ILE A 194 -5.11 14.81 8.14
CA ILE A 194 -6.23 14.49 7.26
C ILE A 194 -5.91 13.14 6.63
N CYS A 195 -6.75 12.13 6.86
CA CYS A 195 -6.63 10.80 6.27
C CYS A 195 -7.80 10.51 5.36
N ALA A 196 -7.52 10.14 4.13
CA ALA A 196 -8.47 9.50 3.23
C ALA A 196 -8.22 7.99 3.30
N CYS A 197 -9.20 7.24 3.78
CA CYS A 197 -9.06 5.84 4.15
C CYS A 197 -9.96 4.96 3.28
N ASN A 198 -9.34 4.11 2.48
CA ASN A 198 -9.95 3.03 1.75
C ASN A 198 -9.84 1.72 2.55
N GLY A 199 -8.70 1.52 3.21
CA GLY A 199 -8.46 0.44 4.15
C GLY A 199 -8.41 0.93 5.60
N ARG A 200 -8.25 -0.03 6.52
CA ARG A 200 -8.38 0.19 7.99
C ARG A 200 -7.08 0.54 8.68
N PHE A 201 -5.95 0.05 8.18
CA PHE A 201 -4.68 0.08 8.90
C PHE A 201 -3.59 0.82 8.14
N TYR A 202 -2.72 1.54 8.85
CA TYR A 202 -1.48 2.09 8.34
C TYR A 202 -0.44 2.28 9.45
N GLY A 203 0.79 2.62 9.10
CA GLY A 203 1.85 2.92 10.05
C GLY A 203 2.28 1.76 10.93
N GLY A 204 2.01 0.50 10.51
CA GLY A 204 2.38 -0.71 11.24
C GLY A 204 1.30 -1.19 12.21
N GLY A 205 0.03 -0.91 11.93
CA GLY A 205 -1.12 -1.41 12.68
C GLY A 205 -1.97 -0.35 13.37
N PHE A 206 -1.71 0.93 13.13
CA PHE A 206 -2.64 1.97 13.56
C PHE A 206 -3.92 1.86 12.74
N ASN A 207 -5.08 1.87 13.44
CA ASN A 207 -6.40 1.70 12.85
C ASN A 207 -7.27 2.93 13.09
N PRO A 208 -7.20 3.94 12.20
CA PRO A 208 -7.97 5.17 12.35
C PRO A 208 -9.44 4.99 11.99
N VAL A 209 -9.78 4.00 11.16
CA VAL A 209 -11.12 3.78 10.62
C VAL A 209 -11.44 2.29 10.59
N PRO A 210 -11.88 1.71 11.72
CA PRO A 210 -12.21 0.28 11.82
C PRO A 210 -13.30 -0.19 10.85
N GLU A 211 -14.18 0.71 10.45
CA GLU A 211 -15.32 0.46 9.57
C GLU A 211 -15.00 0.55 8.07
N ALA A 212 -13.83 1.05 7.67
CA ALA A 212 -13.48 1.19 6.25
C ALA A 212 -13.55 -0.16 5.53
N ASP A 213 -14.17 -0.14 4.36
CA ASP A 213 -14.28 -1.30 3.47
C ASP A 213 -13.88 -0.91 2.05
N PRO A 214 -12.78 -1.42 1.52
CA PRO A 214 -12.30 -1.04 0.19
C PRO A 214 -13.17 -1.58 -0.96
N GLN A 215 -14.30 -2.23 -0.67
CA GLN A 215 -15.20 -2.82 -1.66
C GLN A 215 -16.57 -2.13 -1.73
N ASP A 216 -16.88 -1.21 -0.80
CA ASP A 216 -18.21 -0.59 -0.68
C ASP A 216 -18.41 0.69 -1.52
N GLY A 217 -17.36 1.20 -2.15
CA GLY A 217 -17.39 2.44 -2.95
C GLY A 217 -17.40 3.71 -2.09
N ILE A 218 -17.10 3.62 -0.81
CA ILE A 218 -17.07 4.75 0.12
C ILE A 218 -15.63 5.07 0.51
N LEU A 219 -15.29 6.35 0.50
CA LEU A 219 -14.02 6.85 1.04
C LEU A 219 -14.29 7.50 2.39
N GLU A 220 -13.72 6.91 3.41
CA GLU A 220 -13.77 7.48 4.75
C GLU A 220 -12.70 8.55 4.91
N VAL A 221 -13.10 9.77 5.23
CA VAL A 221 -12.17 10.87 5.50
C VAL A 221 -12.20 11.23 6.97
N ARG A 222 -11.02 11.23 7.60
CA ARG A 222 -10.82 11.60 9.00
C ARG A 222 -9.99 12.86 9.10
N PHE A 223 -10.48 13.79 9.88
CA PHE A 223 -9.76 14.99 10.26
C PHE A 223 -9.45 14.96 11.76
N HIS A 224 -8.24 15.34 12.09
CA HIS A 224 -7.88 15.66 13.47
C HIS A 224 -7.63 17.16 13.58
N THR A 225 -8.59 17.85 14.20
CA THR A 225 -8.53 19.27 14.48
C THR A 225 -8.22 19.52 15.94
N GLU A 226 -7.98 20.78 16.29
CA GLU A 226 -7.81 21.22 17.69
C GLU A 226 -9.04 20.90 18.54
N ASP A 227 -10.25 20.93 17.93
CA ASP A 227 -11.52 20.60 18.58
C ASP A 227 -11.78 19.09 18.72
N GLY A 228 -10.91 18.24 18.16
CA GLY A 228 -11.02 16.78 18.16
C GLY A 228 -11.21 16.17 16.77
N PRO A 229 -11.43 14.86 16.69
CA PRO A 229 -11.60 14.15 15.43
C PRO A 229 -12.97 14.46 14.81
N VAL A 230 -12.98 14.71 13.50
CA VAL A 230 -14.18 14.90 12.69
C VAL A 230 -14.20 13.86 11.57
N ARG A 231 -15.37 13.30 11.27
CA ARG A 231 -15.58 12.28 10.24
C ARG A 231 -16.38 12.81 9.08
N PHE A 232 -15.92 12.50 7.87
CA PHE A 232 -16.69 12.63 6.64
C PHE A 232 -16.66 11.31 5.88
N CYS A 233 -17.75 10.98 5.19
CA CYS A 233 -17.84 9.87 4.27
C CYS A 233 -18.21 10.42 2.90
N GLU A 234 -17.46 10.10 1.89
CA GLU A 234 -17.71 10.51 0.51
C GLU A 234 -17.77 9.28 -0.39
N ALA A 235 -18.79 9.21 -1.25
CA ALA A 235 -18.89 8.15 -2.23
C ALA A 235 -17.79 8.32 -3.28
N ILE A 236 -17.00 7.27 -3.50
CA ILE A 236 -15.93 7.28 -4.49
C ILE A 236 -16.48 6.85 -5.84
N HIS A 237 -16.20 7.64 -6.90
CA HIS A 237 -16.24 7.14 -8.26
C HIS A 237 -14.90 6.45 -8.55
N ALA A 238 -14.81 5.18 -8.20
CA ALA A 238 -13.55 4.46 -8.14
C ALA A 238 -13.12 3.87 -9.48
N GLY A 239 -11.81 3.89 -9.73
CA GLY A 239 -11.16 2.90 -10.58
C GLY A 239 -11.07 1.58 -9.82
N TYR A 240 -11.42 0.46 -10.46
CA TYR A 240 -11.37 -0.86 -9.83
C TYR A 240 -10.04 -1.54 -10.12
N LEU A 241 -9.52 -2.26 -9.13
CA LEU A 241 -8.39 -3.18 -9.28
C LEU A 241 -8.84 -4.58 -8.88
N GLY A 242 -8.54 -5.58 -9.70
CA GLY A 242 -8.70 -6.98 -9.32
C GLY A 242 -7.63 -7.35 -8.28
N LEU A 243 -8.04 -7.68 -7.06
CA LEU A 243 -7.16 -8.18 -6.01
C LEU A 243 -7.52 -9.62 -5.67
N CYS A 244 -6.47 -10.42 -5.46
CA CYS A 244 -6.62 -11.79 -4.97
C CYS A 244 -6.50 -11.81 -3.46
N HIS A 245 -7.50 -12.38 -2.80
CA HIS A 245 -7.53 -12.61 -1.36
C HIS A 245 -8.27 -13.91 -1.03
N ASP A 246 -8.19 -14.37 0.21
CA ASP A 246 -8.90 -15.54 0.75
C ASP A 246 -10.40 -15.27 0.96
#